data_af48936df2004df1dd48d1e90f0679fa
#
_entry.id   af48936df2004df1dd48d1e90f0679fa
#
_cell.length_a   1.000
_cell.length_b   1.000
_cell.length_c   1.000
_cell.angle_alpha   90.00
_cell.angle_beta   90.00
_cell.angle_gamma   90.00
#
_symmetry.space_group_name_H-M   'P 1'
#
loop_
_entity.id
_entity.type
_entity.pdbx_description
1 polymer ?
#
loop_
_entity_poly.entity_id
_entity_poly.type
_entity_poly.pdbx_seq_one_letter_code
_entity_poly.pdbx_strand_id
1 'polypeptide(L)'
;MSKADKLLHGLSKINRRKFLKYSSIATGSGILAACTNGGKNTSVNSTVRPRNTGQLDKVTFSLHWVAEAEYGGFYQAVATGIYRDHGLDVTIKPGGPRGNYTLLLMGGSVDLIMGHSGDALGALKDGVPMITIASIFQKDPQVLIAHPGTGNDSLEKLKGKPILVGSGGEATYWPFLKAKYGFTDDQKRPYNFDVQPFLQDKNIIQQGLLTAEPFEIKKKGGFDPTVLLLADYGYNAYSFTIETTKKLVEVNADLVQRFVDASIKGWYSYLQDPVPGNNLIKKDNPNMSDEQISFTLEKLKENGIVTGGDAQQLGIGAMTQERWQSFYDNLVKTGVFDNSINYQEAFTLQFVNKGVDHYNS
;
A
#
# COMPACT_ATOMS: atom_id res chain seq x y z
N MET A 1 -37.34 34.26 -10.05
CA MET A 1 -37.35 32.86 -9.59
C MET A 1 -37.46 31.97 -10.84
N SER A 2 -36.37 31.30 -11.15
CA SER A 2 -36.17 30.47 -12.34
C SER A 2 -36.84 29.11 -12.16
N LYS A 3 -37.19 28.47 -13.30
CA LYS A 3 -37.80 27.12 -13.35
C LYS A 3 -36.97 26.03 -12.63
N ALA A 4 -35.71 26.31 -12.28
CA ALA A 4 -34.79 25.40 -11.57
C ALA A 4 -35.12 25.33 -10.07
N ASP A 5 -35.65 26.39 -9.46
CA ASP A 5 -35.96 26.43 -8.04
C ASP A 5 -37.20 25.62 -7.63
N LYS A 6 -38.06 25.29 -8.59
CA LYS A 6 -39.27 24.47 -8.35
C LYS A 6 -39.00 22.94 -8.37
N LEU A 7 -37.89 22.48 -8.90
CA LEU A 7 -37.52 21.05 -8.96
C LEU A 7 -36.77 20.54 -7.69
N LEU A 8 -36.15 21.44 -6.94
CA LEU A 8 -35.42 21.08 -5.71
C LEU A 8 -36.30 20.98 -4.44
N HIS A 9 -37.55 21.45 -4.50
CA HIS A 9 -38.48 21.38 -3.36
C HIS A 9 -39.35 20.12 -3.30
N GLY A 10 -39.23 19.22 -4.30
CA GLY A 10 -40.06 17.99 -4.41
C GLY A 10 -39.44 16.71 -3.81
N LEU A 11 -38.17 16.70 -3.36
CA LEU A 11 -37.45 15.49 -2.97
C LEU A 11 -37.25 15.26 -1.46
N SER A 12 -37.89 16.08 -0.63
CA SER A 12 -37.70 15.96 0.82
C SER A 12 -38.91 15.41 1.57
N LYS A 13 -39.43 14.24 1.22
CA LYS A 13 -40.36 13.47 2.09
C LYS A 13 -40.62 12.06 1.55
N ILE A 14 -39.59 11.23 1.49
CA ILE A 14 -39.79 9.78 1.43
C ILE A 14 -39.59 9.22 2.82
N ASN A 15 -40.69 8.92 3.49
CA ASN A 15 -40.75 8.41 4.85
C ASN A 15 -40.36 6.94 4.85
N ARG A 16 -39.34 6.55 5.64
CA ARG A 16 -38.76 5.19 5.79
C ARG A 16 -39.79 4.08 6.01
N ARG A 17 -41.01 4.40 6.43
CA ARG A 17 -42.10 3.44 6.69
C ARG A 17 -42.83 2.95 5.42
N LYS A 18 -42.65 3.58 4.26
CA LYS A 18 -43.29 3.14 3.00
C LYS A 18 -42.46 2.18 2.16
N PHE A 19 -41.18 2.04 2.42
CA PHE A 19 -40.29 1.11 1.69
C PHE A 19 -40.47 -0.36 2.11
N LEU A 20 -40.99 -0.62 3.32
CA LEU A 20 -41.15 -1.97 3.86
C LEU A 20 -42.49 -2.66 3.48
N LYS A 21 -43.35 -2.05 2.66
CA LYS A 21 -44.66 -2.62 2.29
C LYS A 21 -44.74 -3.29 0.92
N TYR A 22 -43.67 -3.37 0.17
CA TYR A 22 -43.70 -3.98 -1.19
C TYR A 22 -42.77 -5.19 -1.38
N SER A 23 -42.33 -5.84 -0.29
CA SER A 23 -41.49 -7.04 -0.38
C SER A 23 -42.19 -8.25 0.25
N SER A 24 -43.44 -8.50 -0.11
CA SER A 24 -44.13 -9.74 0.29
C SER A 24 -45.15 -10.07 -0.78
N ILE A 25 -44.85 -10.99 -1.68
CA ILE A 25 -45.74 -11.94 -2.37
C ILE A 25 -44.91 -12.62 -3.46
N ALA A 26 -44.48 -13.83 -3.19
CA ALA A 26 -44.44 -14.98 -4.11
C ALA A 26 -44.04 -16.23 -3.33
N THR A 27 -45.05 -16.82 -2.72
CA THR A 27 -45.05 -18.21 -2.26
C THR A 27 -45.68 -19.10 -3.34
N GLY A 28 -45.15 -20.30 -3.51
CA GLY A 28 -45.81 -21.33 -4.32
C GLY A 28 -44.90 -22.52 -4.55
N SER A 29 -44.96 -23.46 -3.63
CA SER A 29 -45.44 -24.85 -3.73
C SER A 29 -44.46 -25.93 -4.24
N GLY A 30 -44.21 -26.88 -3.38
CA GLY A 30 -44.33 -28.34 -3.52
C GLY A 30 -42.98 -29.03 -3.73
N ILE A 31 -42.60 -30.13 -3.16
CA ILE A 31 -43.32 -31.31 -2.68
C ILE A 31 -42.35 -32.06 -1.73
N LEU A 32 -42.93 -32.69 -0.72
CA LEU A 32 -42.36 -33.66 0.21
C LEU A 32 -41.94 -34.96 -0.48
N ALA A 33 -40.81 -35.55 -0.10
CA ALA A 33 -40.66 -36.99 -0.04
C ALA A 33 -39.65 -37.39 1.05
N ALA A 34 -40.04 -38.34 1.80
CA ALA A 34 -39.72 -38.80 3.11
C ALA A 34 -38.48 -39.70 3.22
N CYS A 35 -37.91 -39.69 4.44
CA CYS A 35 -37.41 -40.79 5.30
C CYS A 35 -36.53 -41.90 4.70
N THR A 36 -35.31 -42.12 5.22
CA THR A 36 -35.07 -43.04 6.36
C THR A 36 -33.58 -43.17 6.67
N ASN A 37 -33.30 -43.12 7.96
CA ASN A 37 -32.30 -43.84 8.76
C ASN A 37 -30.89 -44.16 8.28
N GLY A 38 -29.92 -43.80 9.14
CA GLY A 38 -28.66 -44.51 9.25
C GLY A 38 -27.48 -43.60 9.65
N GLY A 39 -27.15 -43.63 10.96
CA GLY A 39 -26.10 -42.81 11.56
C GLY A 39 -24.70 -43.07 11.06
N LYS A 40 -23.85 -42.15 11.41
CA LYS A 40 -22.43 -42.18 11.77
C LYS A 40 -21.52 -41.24 10.98
N ASN A 41 -20.78 -40.49 11.80
CA ASN A 41 -19.51 -39.82 11.53
C ASN A 41 -19.54 -38.59 10.62
N THR A 42 -19.69 -37.43 11.26
CA THR A 42 -19.34 -36.12 10.73
C THR A 42 -17.81 -35.96 10.67
N SER A 43 -17.21 -36.35 9.55
CA SER A 43 -15.98 -35.76 9.10
C SER A 43 -16.36 -34.41 8.46
N VAL A 44 -15.82 -33.31 8.97
CA VAL A 44 -15.96 -32.00 8.38
C VAL A 44 -15.17 -32.02 7.08
N ASN A 45 -15.82 -32.39 6.00
CA ASN A 45 -15.29 -32.19 4.65
C ASN A 45 -15.43 -30.70 4.35
N SER A 46 -14.29 -29.98 4.35
CA SER A 46 -14.14 -28.71 3.68
C SER A 46 -14.51 -28.93 2.22
N THR A 47 -15.73 -28.59 1.83
CA THR A 47 -16.10 -28.56 0.42
C THR A 47 -15.36 -27.44 -0.26
N VAL A 48 -14.18 -27.74 -0.80
CA VAL A 48 -13.55 -26.95 -1.84
C VAL A 48 -14.56 -26.90 -2.98
N ARG A 49 -15.17 -25.73 -3.20
CA ARG A 49 -16.06 -25.52 -4.35
C ARG A 49 -15.27 -25.85 -5.62
N PRO A 50 -15.80 -26.67 -6.54
CA PRO A 50 -15.12 -26.92 -7.80
C PRO A 50 -14.91 -25.60 -8.52
N ARG A 51 -13.64 -25.29 -8.86
CA ARG A 51 -13.25 -24.16 -9.67
C ARG A 51 -14.02 -24.22 -10.99
N ASN A 52 -14.84 -23.21 -11.26
CA ASN A 52 -15.50 -23.07 -12.55
C ASN A 52 -14.39 -22.76 -13.56
N THR A 53 -13.95 -23.77 -14.32
CA THR A 53 -12.82 -23.71 -15.24
C THR A 53 -13.15 -22.79 -16.41
N GLY A 54 -12.89 -21.48 -16.27
CA GLY A 54 -13.03 -20.50 -17.34
C GLY A 54 -13.28 -19.08 -16.95
N GLN A 55 -13.74 -18.78 -15.72
CA GLN A 55 -14.01 -17.41 -15.31
C GLN A 55 -12.97 -16.94 -14.28
N LEU A 56 -12.24 -15.85 -14.63
CA LEU A 56 -11.31 -15.20 -13.73
C LEU A 56 -12.06 -14.37 -12.68
N ASP A 57 -11.58 -14.38 -11.45
CA ASP A 57 -12.07 -13.47 -10.42
C ASP A 57 -11.53 -12.06 -10.68
N LYS A 58 -12.44 -11.08 -10.76
CA LYS A 58 -12.05 -9.68 -10.96
C LYS A 58 -11.55 -9.09 -9.66
N VAL A 59 -10.40 -8.42 -9.71
CA VAL A 59 -9.78 -7.73 -8.59
C VAL A 59 -9.34 -6.34 -9.02
N THR A 60 -9.72 -5.34 -8.25
CA THR A 60 -9.28 -3.96 -8.44
C THR A 60 -8.29 -3.57 -7.35
N PHE A 61 -7.06 -3.24 -7.76
CA PHE A 61 -5.98 -2.83 -6.86
C PHE A 61 -5.60 -1.37 -7.11
N SER A 62 -5.69 -0.52 -6.08
CA SER A 62 -5.32 0.89 -6.18
C SER A 62 -3.94 1.14 -5.62
N LEU A 63 -3.11 1.79 -6.42
CA LEU A 63 -1.83 2.33 -5.98
C LEU A 63 -2.08 3.64 -5.22
N HIS A 64 -1.15 4.02 -4.34
CA HIS A 64 -1.22 5.29 -3.62
C HIS A 64 -0.53 6.45 -4.37
N TRP A 65 0.11 6.17 -5.52
CA TRP A 65 0.79 7.14 -6.37
C TRP A 65 0.58 6.83 -7.84
N VAL A 66 1.11 7.68 -8.73
CA VAL A 66 1.12 7.45 -10.18
C VAL A 66 1.91 6.19 -10.54
N ALA A 67 1.72 5.68 -11.74
CA ALA A 67 2.44 4.50 -12.22
C ALA A 67 3.95 4.78 -12.33
N GLU A 68 4.74 4.08 -11.53
CA GLU A 68 6.20 4.19 -11.45
C GLU A 68 6.84 2.81 -11.22
N ALA A 69 8.16 2.72 -11.36
CA ALA A 69 8.89 1.45 -11.25
C ALA A 69 8.83 0.83 -9.85
N GLU A 70 8.50 1.60 -8.81
CA GLU A 70 8.22 1.18 -7.45
C GLU A 70 7.00 0.25 -7.33
N TYR A 71 6.16 0.20 -8.36
CA TYR A 71 5.02 -0.73 -8.47
C TYR A 71 5.26 -1.84 -9.49
N GLY A 72 6.49 -1.94 -9.99
CA GLY A 72 6.85 -2.75 -11.16
C GLY A 72 6.44 -4.21 -11.07
N GLY A 73 6.54 -4.85 -9.91
CA GLY A 73 6.15 -6.25 -9.73
C GLY A 73 4.66 -6.50 -10.00
N PHE A 74 3.78 -5.56 -9.63
CA PHE A 74 2.35 -5.68 -9.91
C PHE A 74 2.05 -5.51 -11.40
N TYR A 75 2.67 -4.51 -12.04
CA TYR A 75 2.58 -4.32 -13.48
C TYR A 75 3.14 -5.51 -14.26
N GLN A 76 4.23 -6.09 -13.77
CA GLN A 76 4.82 -7.30 -14.33
C GLN A 76 3.84 -8.47 -14.28
N ALA A 77 3.19 -8.69 -13.12
CA ALA A 77 2.23 -9.78 -12.95
C ALA A 77 1.01 -9.64 -13.89
N VAL A 78 0.59 -8.40 -14.20
CA VAL A 78 -0.43 -8.14 -15.23
C VAL A 78 0.11 -8.43 -16.63
N ALA A 79 1.29 -7.87 -16.95
CA ALA A 79 1.88 -7.93 -18.30
C ALA A 79 2.22 -9.33 -18.74
N THR A 80 2.74 -10.16 -17.83
CA THR A 80 3.18 -11.54 -18.10
C THR A 80 2.08 -12.58 -17.91
N GLY A 81 0.90 -12.18 -17.44
CA GLY A 81 -0.21 -13.09 -17.19
C GLY A 81 -0.14 -13.85 -15.86
N ILE A 82 0.83 -13.58 -14.99
CA ILE A 82 0.97 -14.26 -13.68
C ILE A 82 -0.33 -14.18 -12.87
N TYR A 83 -1.04 -13.05 -12.84
CA TYR A 83 -2.34 -12.98 -12.17
C TYR A 83 -3.38 -13.91 -12.81
N ARG A 84 -3.41 -14.02 -14.13
CA ARG A 84 -4.34 -14.91 -14.85
C ARG A 84 -4.06 -16.37 -14.55
N ASP A 85 -2.79 -16.76 -14.47
CA ASP A 85 -2.36 -18.10 -14.07
C ASP A 85 -2.82 -18.48 -12.66
N HIS A 86 -3.02 -17.45 -11.80
CA HIS A 86 -3.60 -17.58 -10.47
C HIS A 86 -5.14 -17.40 -10.46
N GLY A 87 -5.80 -17.39 -11.64
CA GLY A 87 -7.25 -17.27 -11.76
C GLY A 87 -7.80 -15.88 -11.48
N LEU A 88 -6.99 -14.82 -11.64
CA LEU A 88 -7.36 -13.44 -11.35
C LEU A 88 -7.31 -12.55 -12.60
N ASP A 89 -8.30 -11.66 -12.74
CA ASP A 89 -8.32 -10.55 -13.70
C ASP A 89 -8.10 -9.25 -12.92
N VAL A 90 -6.83 -8.86 -12.79
CA VAL A 90 -6.43 -7.72 -11.95
C VAL A 90 -6.40 -6.43 -12.76
N THR A 91 -7.12 -5.43 -12.27
CA THR A 91 -7.07 -4.04 -12.76
C THR A 91 -6.29 -3.19 -11.77
N ILE A 92 -5.13 -2.66 -12.19
CA ILE A 92 -4.37 -1.67 -11.42
C ILE A 92 -4.98 -0.29 -11.67
N LYS A 93 -5.24 0.45 -10.60
CA LYS A 93 -5.65 1.86 -10.64
C LYS A 93 -4.52 2.73 -10.09
N PRO A 94 -3.80 3.47 -10.94
CA PRO A 94 -2.85 4.47 -10.47
C PRO A 94 -3.52 5.50 -9.57
N GLY A 95 -2.78 6.00 -8.60
CA GLY A 95 -3.23 6.98 -7.64
C GLY A 95 -2.63 8.37 -7.87
N GLY A 96 -2.39 9.09 -6.80
CA GLY A 96 -1.78 10.41 -6.80
C GLY A 96 -1.87 11.12 -5.44
N PRO A 97 -1.26 12.31 -5.30
CA PRO A 97 -1.03 12.96 -4.00
C PRO A 97 -2.29 13.38 -3.24
N ARG A 98 -3.46 13.33 -3.86
CA ARG A 98 -4.76 13.73 -3.26
C ARG A 98 -5.74 12.58 -3.11
N GLY A 99 -5.30 11.35 -3.33
CA GLY A 99 -6.15 10.16 -3.21
C GLY A 99 -6.47 9.84 -1.74
N ASN A 100 -7.73 9.50 -1.47
CA ASN A 100 -8.12 8.89 -0.19
C ASN A 100 -8.41 7.40 -0.45
N TYR A 101 -7.36 6.59 -0.33
CA TYR A 101 -7.40 5.17 -0.71
C TYR A 101 -8.19 4.34 0.30
N THR A 102 -8.11 4.67 1.59
CA THR A 102 -8.94 4.06 2.63
C THR A 102 -10.42 4.25 2.35
N LEU A 103 -10.83 5.45 1.90
CA LEU A 103 -12.23 5.70 1.53
C LEU A 103 -12.65 4.88 0.30
N LEU A 104 -11.78 4.72 -0.71
CA LEU A 104 -12.05 3.89 -1.88
C LEU A 104 -12.23 2.42 -1.50
N LEU A 105 -11.38 1.91 -0.60
CA LEU A 105 -11.44 0.55 -0.09
C LEU A 105 -12.73 0.32 0.73
N MET A 106 -13.02 1.19 1.70
CA MET A 106 -14.20 1.06 2.54
C MET A 106 -15.50 1.25 1.77
N GLY A 107 -15.48 2.05 0.71
CA GLY A 107 -16.61 2.26 -0.22
C GLY A 107 -16.80 1.12 -1.22
N GLY A 108 -15.92 0.11 -1.26
CA GLY A 108 -15.98 -1.01 -2.20
C GLY A 108 -15.70 -0.62 -3.65
N SER A 109 -15.05 0.53 -3.89
CA SER A 109 -14.63 0.96 -5.23
C SER A 109 -13.37 0.24 -5.70
N VAL A 110 -12.61 -0.31 -4.75
CA VAL A 110 -11.44 -1.16 -4.95
C VAL A 110 -11.44 -2.28 -3.91
N ASP A 111 -10.78 -3.40 -4.23
CA ASP A 111 -10.71 -4.59 -3.36
C ASP A 111 -9.46 -4.55 -2.47
N LEU A 112 -8.38 -3.98 -3.00
CA LEU A 112 -7.11 -3.83 -2.30
C LEU A 112 -6.50 -2.45 -2.59
N ILE A 113 -5.66 -1.99 -1.66
CA ILE A 113 -4.91 -0.74 -1.80
C ILE A 113 -3.44 -0.95 -1.44
N MET A 114 -2.59 -0.05 -1.93
CA MET A 114 -1.23 0.12 -1.47
C MET A 114 -1.22 1.09 -0.30
N GLY A 115 -0.45 0.78 0.76
CA GLY A 115 -0.32 1.61 1.95
C GLY A 115 1.03 1.48 2.65
N HIS A 116 1.05 1.85 3.92
CA HIS A 116 2.21 1.77 4.82
C HIS A 116 1.76 1.24 6.19
N SER A 117 2.68 0.69 6.96
CA SER A 117 2.36 0.16 8.29
C SER A 117 1.76 1.22 9.24
N GLY A 118 2.11 2.49 9.06
CA GLY A 118 1.51 3.60 9.81
C GLY A 118 0.04 3.82 9.48
N ASP A 119 -0.35 3.64 8.21
CA ASP A 119 -1.74 3.79 7.75
C ASP A 119 -2.64 2.72 8.36
N ALA A 120 -2.16 1.46 8.41
CA ALA A 120 -2.89 0.36 9.03
C ALA A 120 -3.12 0.58 10.54
N LEU A 121 -2.10 1.07 11.26
CA LEU A 121 -2.24 1.41 12.68
C LEU A 121 -3.17 2.61 12.89
N GLY A 122 -3.11 3.62 12.01
CA GLY A 122 -4.02 4.76 12.02
C GLY A 122 -5.47 4.34 11.78
N ALA A 123 -5.71 3.50 10.78
CA ALA A 123 -7.01 2.93 10.47
C ALA A 123 -7.58 2.13 11.66
N LEU A 124 -6.74 1.31 12.32
CA LEU A 124 -7.13 0.57 13.51
C LEU A 124 -7.55 1.50 14.66
N LYS A 125 -6.78 2.55 14.91
CA LYS A 125 -7.10 3.59 15.91
C LYS A 125 -8.46 4.23 15.65
N ASP A 126 -8.76 4.51 14.39
CA ASP A 126 -10.01 5.12 13.95
C ASP A 126 -11.18 4.13 13.81
N GLY A 127 -10.97 2.85 14.15
CA GLY A 127 -11.98 1.80 14.07
C GLY A 127 -12.32 1.38 12.65
N VAL A 128 -11.45 1.67 11.68
CA VAL A 128 -11.62 1.27 10.27
C VAL A 128 -11.21 -0.20 10.11
N PRO A 129 -12.08 -1.09 9.59
CA PRO A 129 -11.83 -2.53 9.52
C PRO A 129 -10.93 -2.90 8.32
N MET A 130 -9.73 -2.31 8.29
CA MET A 130 -8.67 -2.57 7.32
C MET A 130 -7.60 -3.47 7.93
N ILE A 131 -6.86 -4.21 7.10
CA ILE A 131 -5.80 -5.11 7.53
C ILE A 131 -4.68 -5.18 6.48
N THR A 132 -3.44 -5.15 6.92
CA THR A 132 -2.26 -5.41 6.09
C THR A 132 -2.05 -6.91 5.90
N ILE A 133 -1.83 -7.33 4.66
CA ILE A 133 -1.70 -8.74 4.28
C ILE A 133 -0.33 -9.11 3.70
N ALA A 134 0.47 -8.12 3.29
CA ALA A 134 1.86 -8.30 2.83
C ALA A 134 2.62 -6.98 2.89
N SER A 135 3.96 -7.01 2.95
CA SER A 135 4.81 -5.83 2.79
C SER A 135 5.85 -6.04 1.70
N ILE A 136 5.71 -5.34 0.58
CA ILE A 136 6.66 -5.50 -0.53
C ILE A 136 8.00 -4.88 -0.19
N PHE A 137 8.02 -3.65 0.30
CA PHE A 137 9.26 -2.99 0.66
C PHE A 137 9.66 -3.34 2.09
N GLN A 138 10.79 -4.00 2.19
CA GLN A 138 11.39 -4.41 3.45
C GLN A 138 12.21 -3.30 4.10
N LYS A 139 12.61 -2.31 3.32
CA LYS A 139 13.28 -1.10 3.79
C LYS A 139 12.50 0.08 3.22
N ASP A 140 12.04 0.95 4.11
CA ASP A 140 11.30 2.14 3.68
C ASP A 140 12.25 3.07 2.91
N PRO A 141 11.93 3.46 1.66
CA PRO A 141 12.80 4.29 0.84
C PRO A 141 12.73 5.79 1.16
N GLN A 142 12.05 6.19 2.24
CA GLN A 142 11.92 7.58 2.64
C GLN A 142 13.27 8.21 2.97
N VAL A 143 13.57 9.35 2.36
CA VAL A 143 14.80 10.10 2.57
C VAL A 143 14.53 11.54 2.98
N LEU A 144 15.52 12.16 3.65
CA LEU A 144 15.71 13.60 3.65
C LEU A 144 16.89 13.94 2.75
N ILE A 145 16.73 14.98 1.96
CA ILE A 145 17.67 15.37 0.91
C ILE A 145 18.19 16.77 1.19
N ALA A 146 19.51 16.96 1.13
CA ALA A 146 20.18 18.23 1.34
C ALA A 146 21.10 18.57 0.17
N HIS A 147 21.44 19.84 0.02
CA HIS A 147 22.48 20.27 -0.91
C HIS A 147 23.87 19.77 -0.45
N PRO A 148 24.72 19.30 -1.38
CA PRO A 148 26.07 18.87 -1.05
C PRO A 148 26.90 20.05 -0.56
N GLY A 149 27.87 19.78 0.34
CA GLY A 149 28.81 20.80 0.83
C GLY A 149 28.22 21.84 1.79
N THR A 150 26.97 21.71 2.20
CA THR A 150 26.30 22.63 3.15
C THR A 150 26.45 22.19 4.62
N GLY A 151 27.13 21.09 4.89
CA GLY A 151 27.27 20.51 6.24
C GLY A 151 26.03 19.79 6.77
N ASN A 152 25.03 19.58 5.91
CA ASN A 152 23.76 18.90 6.23
C ASN A 152 23.84 17.40 5.86
N ASP A 153 24.82 16.69 6.39
CA ASP A 153 25.18 15.31 6.05
C ASP A 153 24.78 14.26 7.10
N SER A 154 24.03 14.66 8.12
CA SER A 154 23.42 13.75 9.10
C SER A 154 22.10 14.34 9.61
N LEU A 155 21.20 13.48 10.14
CA LEU A 155 19.88 13.94 10.63
C LEU A 155 20.02 14.93 11.81
N GLU A 156 21.02 14.77 12.66
CA GLU A 156 21.27 15.66 13.79
C GLU A 156 21.53 17.10 13.33
N LYS A 157 22.21 17.25 12.17
CA LYS A 157 22.56 18.57 11.60
C LYS A 157 21.39 19.26 10.92
N LEU A 158 20.29 18.53 10.67
CA LEU A 158 19.08 19.09 10.06
C LEU A 158 18.13 19.73 11.09
N LYS A 159 18.40 19.57 12.38
CA LYS A 159 17.57 20.19 13.44
C LYS A 159 17.52 21.72 13.26
N GLY A 160 16.32 22.29 13.29
CA GLY A 160 16.08 23.72 13.10
C GLY A 160 16.15 24.20 11.64
N LYS A 161 16.46 23.33 10.67
CA LYS A 161 16.45 23.69 9.24
C LYS A 161 15.04 23.60 8.66
N PRO A 162 14.68 24.43 7.67
CA PRO A 162 13.42 24.31 6.96
C PRO A 162 13.41 23.05 6.11
N ILE A 163 12.32 22.28 6.20
CA ILE A 163 12.19 21.00 5.52
C ILE A 163 10.86 20.96 4.75
N LEU A 164 10.93 20.71 3.45
CA LEU A 164 9.77 20.48 2.60
C LEU A 164 9.19 19.10 2.93
N VAL A 165 7.97 19.07 3.45
CA VAL A 165 7.25 17.86 3.91
C VAL A 165 5.89 17.80 3.25
N GLY A 166 5.57 16.71 2.57
CA GLY A 166 4.23 16.42 2.06
C GLY A 166 3.28 15.97 3.17
N SER A 167 2.00 16.07 2.93
CA SER A 167 0.96 15.74 3.92
C SER A 167 1.05 14.31 4.47
N GLY A 168 1.44 13.34 3.64
CA GLY A 168 1.66 11.95 4.08
C GLY A 168 2.81 11.79 5.08
N GLY A 169 3.86 12.61 4.96
CA GLY A 169 5.02 12.57 5.85
C GLY A 169 4.71 12.95 7.29
N GLU A 170 3.68 13.78 7.50
CA GLU A 170 3.28 14.22 8.83
C GLU A 170 2.80 13.08 9.73
N ALA A 171 2.11 12.11 9.16
CA ALA A 171 1.58 10.97 9.89
C ALA A 171 2.53 9.76 9.92
N THR A 172 3.57 9.73 9.06
CA THR A 172 4.47 8.58 8.91
C THR A 172 5.80 8.80 9.61
N TYR A 173 6.77 9.43 8.96
CA TYR A 173 8.15 9.54 9.46
C TYR A 173 8.41 10.78 10.33
N TRP A 174 7.58 11.83 10.23
CA TRP A 174 7.80 13.06 10.99
C TRP A 174 7.80 12.86 12.50
N PRO A 175 6.86 12.08 13.09
CA PRO A 175 6.90 11.74 14.51
C PRO A 175 8.20 11.07 14.95
N PHE A 176 8.76 10.19 14.14
CA PHE A 176 10.05 9.56 14.40
C PHE A 176 11.18 10.62 14.45
N LEU A 177 11.21 11.57 13.51
CA LEU A 177 12.20 12.64 13.51
C LEU A 177 12.06 13.56 14.74
N LYS A 178 10.82 13.88 15.14
CA LYS A 178 10.55 14.67 16.37
C LYS A 178 11.10 13.96 17.60
N ALA A 179 10.78 12.70 17.76
CA ALA A 179 11.11 11.96 18.98
C ALA A 179 12.60 11.62 19.09
N LYS A 180 13.23 11.24 18.00
CA LYS A 180 14.61 10.76 18.02
C LYS A 180 15.64 11.89 17.85
N TYR A 181 15.32 12.88 17.01
CA TYR A 181 16.25 13.95 16.63
C TYR A 181 15.84 15.34 17.11
N GLY A 182 14.69 15.45 17.78
CA GLY A 182 14.18 16.70 18.35
C GLY A 182 13.79 17.72 17.28
N PHE A 183 13.28 17.24 16.14
CA PHE A 183 12.69 18.11 15.12
C PHE A 183 11.40 18.74 15.66
N THR A 184 11.02 19.87 15.10
CA THR A 184 9.86 20.64 15.55
C THR A 184 8.97 21.01 14.36
N ASP A 185 7.68 21.21 14.62
CA ASP A 185 6.71 21.44 13.53
C ASP A 185 6.94 22.77 12.79
N ASP A 186 7.62 23.74 13.40
CA ASP A 186 8.04 24.99 12.76
C ASP A 186 9.12 24.83 11.67
N GLN A 187 9.79 23.69 11.61
CA GLN A 187 10.70 23.35 10.52
C GLN A 187 9.95 22.98 9.22
N LYS A 188 8.70 22.50 9.32
CA LYS A 188 7.95 22.05 8.16
C LYS A 188 7.61 23.19 7.20
N ARG A 189 7.76 22.91 5.92
CA ARG A 189 7.29 23.71 4.80
C ARG A 189 6.50 22.80 3.86
N PRO A 190 5.40 23.29 3.26
CA PRO A 190 4.61 22.47 2.34
C PRO A 190 5.45 21.97 1.16
N TYR A 191 5.38 20.66 0.87
CA TYR A 191 5.97 20.05 -0.30
C TYR A 191 4.89 19.65 -1.29
N ASN A 192 4.96 20.20 -2.49
CA ASN A 192 3.98 19.96 -3.57
C ASN A 192 4.53 19.01 -4.64
N PHE A 193 5.51 18.17 -4.29
CA PHE A 193 6.16 17.21 -5.20
C PHE A 193 6.81 17.88 -6.40
N ASP A 194 7.40 19.06 -6.18
CA ASP A 194 8.23 19.80 -7.13
C ASP A 194 9.58 20.11 -6.48
N VAL A 195 10.66 19.72 -7.13
CA VAL A 195 12.04 19.93 -6.63
C VAL A 195 12.54 21.34 -6.83
N GLN A 196 11.83 22.22 -7.55
CA GLN A 196 12.28 23.57 -7.86
C GLN A 196 12.57 24.43 -6.62
N PRO A 197 11.73 24.44 -5.56
CA PRO A 197 12.06 25.18 -4.33
C PRO A 197 13.36 24.73 -3.68
N PHE A 198 13.64 23.43 -3.69
CA PHE A 198 14.90 22.87 -3.21
C PHE A 198 16.09 23.31 -4.05
N LEU A 199 15.97 23.29 -5.39
CA LEU A 199 17.05 23.70 -6.30
C LEU A 199 17.41 25.19 -6.16
N GLN A 200 16.46 26.04 -5.77
CA GLN A 200 16.64 27.49 -5.64
C GLN A 200 17.23 27.93 -4.30
N ASP A 201 17.06 27.16 -3.22
CA ASP A 201 17.55 27.52 -1.89
C ASP A 201 18.37 26.36 -1.26
N LYS A 202 19.69 26.59 -1.16
CA LYS A 202 20.63 25.61 -0.60
C LYS A 202 20.42 25.32 0.90
N ASN A 203 19.64 26.14 1.61
CA ASN A 203 19.34 25.94 3.03
C ASN A 203 18.13 25.05 3.26
N ILE A 204 17.30 24.85 2.25
CA ILE A 204 16.11 24.00 2.34
C ILE A 204 16.51 22.52 2.26
N ILE A 205 15.93 21.74 3.15
CA ILE A 205 15.95 20.28 3.10
C ILE A 205 14.64 19.81 2.46
N GLN A 206 14.65 18.71 1.76
CA GLN A 206 13.47 18.17 1.10
C GLN A 206 13.27 16.71 1.50
N GLN A 207 12.02 16.30 1.74
CA GLN A 207 11.68 14.88 1.72
C GLN A 207 11.78 14.32 0.30
N GLY A 208 11.92 13.01 0.19
CA GLY A 208 11.84 12.30 -1.09
C GLY A 208 11.84 10.80 -0.88
N LEU A 209 11.70 10.06 -1.96
CA LEU A 209 12.01 8.64 -2.03
C LEU A 209 13.40 8.45 -2.63
N LEU A 210 14.18 7.55 -2.06
CA LEU A 210 15.52 7.19 -2.56
C LEU A 210 15.54 6.87 -4.06
N THR A 211 14.42 6.35 -4.55
CA THR A 211 14.21 5.88 -5.91
C THR A 211 13.73 6.95 -6.90
N ALA A 212 13.38 8.15 -6.44
CA ALA A 212 12.73 9.18 -7.26
C ALA A 212 13.47 10.53 -7.22
N GLU A 213 13.30 11.33 -6.17
CA GLU A 213 13.78 12.71 -6.11
C GLU A 213 15.31 12.90 -6.30
N PRO A 214 16.20 12.00 -5.82
CA PRO A 214 17.63 12.17 -6.09
C PRO A 214 17.95 12.17 -7.60
N PHE A 215 17.25 11.35 -8.38
CA PHE A 215 17.36 11.33 -9.84
C PHE A 215 16.90 12.65 -10.46
N GLU A 216 15.73 13.13 -10.04
CA GLU A 216 15.14 14.36 -10.56
C GLU A 216 16.02 15.58 -10.23
N ILE A 217 16.54 15.66 -9.00
CA ILE A 217 17.47 16.72 -8.56
C ILE A 217 18.75 16.69 -9.38
N LYS A 218 19.35 15.51 -9.59
CA LYS A 218 20.53 15.38 -10.44
C LYS A 218 20.25 15.83 -11.86
N LYS A 219 19.14 15.40 -12.43
CA LYS A 219 18.75 15.73 -13.82
C LYS A 219 18.48 17.22 -14.02
N LYS A 220 17.78 17.87 -13.09
CA LYS A 220 17.40 19.30 -13.17
C LYS A 220 18.44 20.25 -12.59
N GLY A 221 19.12 19.83 -11.53
CA GLY A 221 20.07 20.66 -10.79
C GLY A 221 21.53 20.48 -11.20
N GLY A 222 21.86 19.37 -11.89
CA GLY A 222 23.22 19.09 -12.36
C GLY A 222 24.20 18.66 -11.26
N PHE A 223 23.73 18.26 -10.09
CA PHE A 223 24.55 17.80 -8.97
C PHE A 223 23.95 16.58 -8.28
N ASP A 224 24.79 15.77 -7.64
CA ASP A 224 24.34 14.68 -6.78
C ASP A 224 24.00 15.25 -5.39
N PRO A 225 22.76 15.12 -4.89
CA PRO A 225 22.39 15.62 -3.57
C PRO A 225 22.96 14.75 -2.45
N THR A 226 23.04 15.29 -1.23
CA THR A 226 23.23 14.51 -0.01
C THR A 226 21.91 13.82 0.35
N VAL A 227 21.91 12.50 0.42
CA VAL A 227 20.71 11.68 0.66
C VAL A 227 20.83 10.98 2.01
N LEU A 228 19.87 11.17 2.91
CA LEU A 228 19.82 10.56 4.23
C LEU A 228 18.62 9.60 4.27
N LEU A 229 18.89 8.31 4.10
CA LEU A 229 17.87 7.26 4.11
C LEU A 229 17.40 7.00 5.54
N LEU A 230 16.15 7.32 5.87
CA LEU A 230 15.63 7.26 7.24
C LEU A 230 15.70 5.87 7.85
N ALA A 231 15.59 4.83 7.04
CA ALA A 231 15.74 3.45 7.48
C ALA A 231 17.13 3.15 8.09
N ASP A 232 18.20 3.76 7.55
CA ASP A 232 19.57 3.61 8.08
C ASP A 232 19.74 4.31 9.44
N TYR A 233 18.83 5.22 9.77
CA TYR A 233 18.76 5.91 11.04
C TYR A 233 17.75 5.28 12.03
N GLY A 234 17.18 4.14 11.67
CA GLY A 234 16.28 3.35 12.53
C GLY A 234 14.79 3.61 12.34
N TYR A 235 14.39 4.25 11.24
CA TYR A 235 12.99 4.28 10.83
C TYR A 235 12.62 2.92 10.21
N ASN A 236 12.09 2.01 11.03
CA ASN A 236 11.89 0.61 10.68
C ASN A 236 10.45 0.28 10.28
N ALA A 237 9.79 1.16 9.55
CA ALA A 237 8.45 0.93 9.03
C ALA A 237 8.45 -0.11 7.90
N TYR A 238 7.37 -0.89 7.80
CA TYR A 238 7.02 -1.57 6.55
C TYR A 238 6.40 -0.57 5.57
N SER A 239 6.76 -0.68 4.31
CA SER A 239 6.36 0.25 3.26
C SER A 239 5.88 -0.49 2.02
N PHE A 240 5.08 0.18 1.17
CA PHE A 240 4.43 -0.46 0.04
C PHE A 240 3.73 -1.76 0.48
N THR A 241 2.94 -1.62 1.54
CA THR A 241 2.12 -2.70 2.07
C THR A 241 0.90 -2.92 1.18
N ILE A 242 0.44 -4.17 1.10
CA ILE A 242 -0.84 -4.51 0.49
C ILE A 242 -1.88 -4.57 1.59
N GLU A 243 -2.95 -3.82 1.44
CA GLU A 243 -4.00 -3.69 2.44
C GLU A 243 -5.37 -4.00 1.84
N THR A 244 -6.25 -4.58 2.66
CA THR A 244 -7.62 -4.90 2.29
C THR A 244 -8.55 -4.80 3.49
N THR A 245 -9.84 -5.13 3.30
CA THR A 245 -10.79 -5.17 4.41
C THR A 245 -10.68 -6.47 5.20
N LYS A 246 -10.84 -6.42 6.54
CA LYS A 246 -10.96 -7.63 7.38
C LYS A 246 -12.06 -8.55 6.82
N LYS A 247 -13.16 -7.98 6.31
CA LYS A 247 -14.25 -8.72 5.69
C LYS A 247 -13.81 -9.55 4.48
N LEU A 248 -12.99 -9.00 3.56
CA LEU A 248 -12.53 -9.75 2.39
C LEU A 248 -11.67 -10.94 2.81
N VAL A 249 -10.79 -10.74 3.81
CA VAL A 249 -9.97 -11.82 4.38
C VAL A 249 -10.85 -12.95 4.97
N GLU A 250 -11.92 -12.60 5.67
CA GLU A 250 -12.85 -13.57 6.29
C GLU A 250 -13.67 -14.35 5.26
N VAL A 251 -14.21 -13.66 4.23
CA VAL A 251 -15.15 -14.27 3.29
C VAL A 251 -14.51 -14.91 2.08
N ASN A 252 -13.29 -14.50 1.71
CA ASN A 252 -12.60 -14.98 0.51
C ASN A 252 -11.07 -15.01 0.65
N ALA A 253 -10.58 -15.70 1.68
CA ALA A 253 -9.16 -15.86 1.94
C ALA A 253 -8.40 -16.50 0.75
N ASP A 254 -9.04 -17.36 -0.04
CA ASP A 254 -8.44 -17.96 -1.24
C ASP A 254 -8.09 -16.90 -2.30
N LEU A 255 -9.00 -15.96 -2.59
CA LEU A 255 -8.73 -14.86 -3.52
C LEU A 255 -7.57 -13.99 -3.03
N VAL A 256 -7.57 -13.66 -1.73
CA VAL A 256 -6.49 -12.87 -1.11
C VAL A 256 -5.14 -13.58 -1.23
N GLN A 257 -5.11 -14.90 -0.94
CA GLN A 257 -3.90 -15.70 -1.07
C GLN A 257 -3.36 -15.72 -2.51
N ARG A 258 -4.24 -15.97 -3.50
CA ARG A 258 -3.85 -15.98 -4.91
C ARG A 258 -3.31 -14.62 -5.38
N PHE A 259 -3.92 -13.53 -4.90
CA PHE A 259 -3.45 -12.18 -5.21
C PHE A 259 -2.06 -11.91 -4.62
N VAL A 260 -1.83 -12.26 -3.36
CA VAL A 260 -0.52 -12.09 -2.69
C VAL A 260 0.54 -12.94 -3.38
N ASP A 261 0.28 -14.24 -3.63
CA ASP A 261 1.23 -15.13 -4.27
C ASP A 261 1.60 -14.66 -5.68
N ALA A 262 0.61 -14.25 -6.47
CA ALA A 262 0.83 -13.73 -7.81
C ALA A 262 1.61 -12.40 -7.81
N SER A 263 1.32 -11.52 -6.85
CA SER A 263 2.05 -10.26 -6.66
C SER A 263 3.52 -10.51 -6.32
N ILE A 264 3.80 -11.43 -5.41
CA ILE A 264 5.16 -11.80 -5.02
C ILE A 264 5.93 -12.42 -6.22
N LYS A 265 5.31 -13.34 -6.97
CA LYS A 265 5.90 -13.89 -8.21
C LYS A 265 6.15 -12.80 -9.25
N GLY A 266 5.23 -11.85 -9.37
CA GLY A 266 5.39 -10.69 -10.23
C GLY A 266 6.62 -9.85 -9.86
N TRP A 267 6.89 -9.66 -8.56
CA TRP A 267 8.07 -8.96 -8.09
C TRP A 267 9.37 -9.72 -8.36
N TYR A 268 9.42 -11.04 -8.14
CA TYR A 268 10.58 -11.85 -8.52
C TYR A 268 10.84 -11.77 -10.03
N SER A 269 9.80 -11.90 -10.86
CA SER A 269 9.88 -11.78 -12.32
C SER A 269 10.37 -10.37 -12.73
N TYR A 270 9.85 -9.30 -12.11
CA TYR A 270 10.23 -7.92 -12.42
C TYR A 270 11.69 -7.62 -12.12
N LEU A 271 12.21 -8.15 -11.01
CA LEU A 271 13.61 -7.97 -10.63
C LEU A 271 14.58 -8.73 -11.56
N GLN A 272 14.11 -9.75 -12.30
CA GLN A 272 14.88 -10.50 -13.29
C GLN A 272 14.80 -9.87 -14.70
N ASP A 273 13.58 -9.63 -15.18
CA ASP A 273 13.30 -9.00 -16.48
C ASP A 273 12.17 -7.98 -16.34
N PRO A 274 12.49 -6.69 -16.16
CA PRO A 274 11.49 -5.67 -15.91
C PRO A 274 10.75 -5.18 -17.17
N VAL A 275 11.16 -5.59 -18.37
CA VAL A 275 10.69 -5.02 -19.64
C VAL A 275 9.16 -5.09 -19.81
N PRO A 276 8.49 -6.24 -19.57
CA PRO A 276 7.04 -6.32 -19.72
C PRO A 276 6.29 -5.34 -18.77
N GLY A 277 6.68 -5.28 -17.50
CA GLY A 277 6.10 -4.36 -16.51
C GLY A 277 6.34 -2.90 -16.86
N ASN A 278 7.56 -2.55 -17.25
CA ASN A 278 7.93 -1.18 -17.64
C ASN A 278 7.11 -0.66 -18.82
N ASN A 279 6.78 -1.52 -19.78
CA ASN A 279 5.96 -1.15 -20.93
C ASN A 279 4.55 -0.74 -20.50
N LEU A 280 3.95 -1.44 -19.51
CA LEU A 280 2.66 -1.06 -18.96
C LEU A 280 2.76 0.20 -18.09
N ILE A 281 3.80 0.34 -17.27
CA ILE A 281 4.04 1.55 -16.48
C ILE A 281 4.10 2.78 -17.40
N LYS A 282 4.88 2.74 -18.48
CA LYS A 282 4.99 3.86 -19.44
C LYS A 282 3.68 4.13 -20.18
N LYS A 283 2.81 3.14 -20.35
CA LYS A 283 1.47 3.34 -20.92
C LYS A 283 0.58 4.15 -19.98
N ASP A 284 0.63 3.86 -18.67
CA ASP A 284 -0.18 4.54 -17.65
C ASP A 284 0.45 5.87 -17.19
N ASN A 285 1.78 5.99 -17.29
CA ASN A 285 2.53 7.20 -17.02
C ASN A 285 3.56 7.49 -18.13
N PRO A 286 3.16 8.19 -19.20
CA PRO A 286 4.06 8.53 -20.31
C PRO A 286 5.26 9.42 -19.93
N ASN A 287 5.23 10.04 -18.75
CA ASN A 287 6.34 10.87 -18.25
C ASN A 287 7.49 10.04 -17.65
N MET A 288 7.28 8.74 -17.41
CA MET A 288 8.28 7.85 -16.82
C MET A 288 9.35 7.49 -17.86
N SER A 289 10.55 8.05 -17.72
CA SER A 289 11.65 7.77 -18.64
C SER A 289 12.38 6.46 -18.32
N ASP A 290 13.04 5.88 -19.33
CA ASP A 290 13.81 4.65 -19.14
C ASP A 290 15.00 4.86 -18.19
N GLU A 291 15.59 6.07 -18.17
CA GLU A 291 16.68 6.42 -17.24
C GLU A 291 16.16 6.43 -15.78
N GLN A 292 14.97 6.98 -15.55
CA GLN A 292 14.38 6.99 -14.21
C GLN A 292 14.02 5.59 -13.75
N ILE A 293 13.42 4.78 -14.62
CA ILE A 293 13.12 3.37 -14.34
C ILE A 293 14.40 2.61 -13.97
N SER A 294 15.47 2.79 -14.74
CA SER A 294 16.76 2.16 -14.48
C SER A 294 17.35 2.58 -13.14
N PHE A 295 17.30 3.88 -12.84
CA PHE A 295 17.72 4.42 -11.54
C PHE A 295 16.92 3.82 -10.37
N THR A 296 15.60 3.79 -10.50
CA THR A 296 14.72 3.18 -9.48
C THR A 296 15.11 1.71 -9.23
N LEU A 297 15.24 0.90 -10.28
CA LEU A 297 15.62 -0.51 -10.17
C LEU A 297 17.00 -0.70 -9.52
N GLU A 298 17.97 0.14 -9.88
CA GLU A 298 19.28 0.15 -9.26
C GLU A 298 19.16 0.39 -7.75
N LYS A 299 18.44 1.45 -7.34
CA LYS A 299 18.26 1.79 -5.92
C LYS A 299 17.49 0.73 -5.14
N LEU A 300 16.47 0.11 -5.73
CA LEU A 300 15.74 -1.00 -5.12
C LEU A 300 16.68 -2.18 -4.83
N LYS A 301 17.57 -2.52 -5.76
CA LYS A 301 18.52 -3.64 -5.63
C LYS A 301 19.68 -3.33 -4.67
N GLU A 302 20.37 -2.21 -4.88
CA GLU A 302 21.53 -1.80 -4.09
C GLU A 302 21.22 -1.70 -2.59
N ASN A 303 20.04 -1.21 -2.25
CA ASN A 303 19.65 -0.97 -0.86
C ASN A 303 18.83 -2.12 -0.26
N GLY A 304 18.60 -3.20 -1.01
CA GLY A 304 17.80 -4.33 -0.55
C GLY A 304 16.36 -3.94 -0.18
N ILE A 305 15.78 -2.97 -0.91
CA ILE A 305 14.46 -2.43 -0.58
C ILE A 305 13.40 -3.54 -0.60
N VAL A 306 13.42 -4.39 -1.62
CA VAL A 306 12.42 -5.47 -1.81
C VAL A 306 12.88 -6.80 -1.24
N THR A 307 14.15 -7.15 -1.45
CA THR A 307 14.70 -8.49 -1.15
C THR A 307 15.57 -8.54 0.10
N GLY A 308 15.76 -7.41 0.78
CA GLY A 308 16.49 -7.34 2.04
C GLY A 308 15.65 -7.69 3.26
N GLY A 309 16.20 -7.46 4.46
CA GLY A 309 15.48 -7.66 5.72
C GLY A 309 14.86 -9.04 5.86
N ASP A 310 13.61 -9.10 6.31
CA ASP A 310 12.89 -10.35 6.53
C ASP A 310 12.70 -11.17 5.24
N ALA A 311 12.65 -10.50 4.09
CA ALA A 311 12.46 -11.18 2.79
C ALA A 311 13.64 -12.05 2.36
N GLN A 312 14.83 -11.87 2.91
CA GLN A 312 16.00 -12.72 2.60
C GLN A 312 15.75 -14.19 2.94
N GLN A 313 14.99 -14.44 3.98
CA GLN A 313 14.65 -15.81 4.43
C GLN A 313 13.20 -16.17 4.15
N LEU A 314 12.29 -15.22 4.37
CA LEU A 314 10.86 -15.47 4.36
C LEU A 314 10.22 -15.21 2.98
N GLY A 315 10.97 -14.64 2.03
CA GLY A 315 10.48 -14.28 0.69
C GLY A 315 9.92 -12.86 0.62
N ILE A 316 9.81 -12.33 -0.59
CA ILE A 316 9.18 -11.01 -0.84
C ILE A 316 7.75 -11.02 -0.25
N GLY A 317 7.32 -9.90 0.26
CA GLY A 317 6.02 -9.78 0.94
C GLY A 317 6.09 -10.04 2.44
N ALA A 318 7.24 -10.47 2.96
CA ALA A 318 7.43 -10.89 4.35
C ALA A 318 7.05 -9.79 5.37
N MET A 319 6.49 -10.26 6.48
CA MET A 319 6.25 -9.46 7.68
C MET A 319 6.50 -10.34 8.92
N THR A 320 6.96 -9.71 10.01
CA THR A 320 7.14 -10.39 11.29
C THR A 320 6.43 -9.63 12.42
N GLN A 321 5.99 -10.37 13.42
CA GLN A 321 5.33 -9.77 14.58
C GLN A 321 6.30 -8.87 15.35
N GLU A 322 7.56 -9.29 15.47
CA GLU A 322 8.62 -8.57 16.18
C GLU A 322 8.86 -7.20 15.57
N ARG A 323 8.85 -7.09 14.24
CA ARG A 323 9.04 -5.82 13.56
C ARG A 323 7.82 -4.91 13.67
N TRP A 324 6.61 -5.46 13.57
CA TRP A 324 5.38 -4.72 13.83
C TRP A 324 5.33 -4.19 15.26
N GLN A 325 5.70 -5.01 16.25
CA GLN A 325 5.80 -4.59 17.65
C GLN A 325 6.81 -3.47 17.82
N SER A 326 8.03 -3.65 17.32
CA SER A 326 9.09 -2.64 17.42
C SER A 326 8.68 -1.31 16.79
N PHE A 327 8.00 -1.34 15.65
CA PHE A 327 7.48 -0.14 15.00
C PHE A 327 6.38 0.54 15.85
N TYR A 328 5.41 -0.23 16.34
CA TYR A 328 4.35 0.27 17.22
C TYR A 328 4.90 0.86 18.52
N ASP A 329 5.82 0.16 19.19
CA ASP A 329 6.45 0.62 20.43
C ASP A 329 7.17 1.97 20.23
N ASN A 330 7.83 2.15 19.08
CA ASN A 330 8.42 3.43 18.71
C ASN A 330 7.36 4.53 18.56
N LEU A 331 6.22 4.24 17.94
CA LEU A 331 5.13 5.21 17.77
C LEU A 331 4.46 5.56 19.11
N VAL A 332 4.33 4.61 20.02
CA VAL A 332 3.87 4.87 21.41
C VAL A 332 4.87 5.74 22.15
N LYS A 333 6.16 5.37 22.13
CA LYS A 333 7.22 6.16 22.78
C LYS A 333 7.30 7.59 22.29
N THR A 334 6.93 7.82 21.02
CA THR A 334 6.92 9.14 20.39
C THR A 334 5.61 9.91 20.60
N GLY A 335 4.62 9.30 21.27
CA GLY A 335 3.32 9.91 21.55
C GLY A 335 2.38 9.99 20.33
N VAL A 336 2.67 9.27 19.26
CA VAL A 336 1.80 9.19 18.06
C VAL A 336 0.58 8.33 18.34
N PHE A 337 0.81 7.21 19.02
CA PHE A 337 -0.25 6.32 19.51
C PHE A 337 -0.18 6.20 21.02
N ASP A 338 -1.30 5.90 21.64
CA ASP A 338 -1.33 5.42 23.02
C ASP A 338 -1.15 3.89 23.05
N ASN A 339 -0.87 3.34 24.21
CA ASN A 339 -0.62 1.92 24.40
C ASN A 339 -1.90 1.07 24.49
N SER A 340 -3.08 1.64 24.26
CA SER A 340 -4.36 0.93 24.31
C SER A 340 -4.71 0.20 23.02
N ILE A 341 -4.01 0.51 21.92
CA ILE A 341 -4.28 -0.09 20.62
C ILE A 341 -3.69 -1.50 20.56
N ASN A 342 -4.54 -2.48 20.24
CA ASN A 342 -4.07 -3.83 19.93
C ASN A 342 -3.48 -3.87 18.52
N TYR A 343 -2.20 -3.49 18.37
CA TYR A 343 -1.53 -3.38 17.08
C TYR A 343 -1.56 -4.68 16.25
N GLN A 344 -1.71 -5.84 16.89
CA GLN A 344 -1.78 -7.13 16.20
C GLN A 344 -3.00 -7.25 15.28
N GLU A 345 -4.01 -6.42 15.48
CA GLU A 345 -5.18 -6.36 14.60
C GLU A 345 -4.95 -5.57 13.29
N ALA A 346 -3.81 -4.86 13.17
CA ALA A 346 -3.49 -4.09 11.98
C ALA A 346 -2.97 -4.96 10.82
N PHE A 347 -2.52 -6.19 11.09
CA PHE A 347 -1.91 -7.06 10.08
C PHE A 347 -2.25 -8.54 10.29
N THR A 348 -1.97 -9.35 9.27
CA THR A 348 -1.99 -10.81 9.35
C THR A 348 -0.82 -11.42 8.60
N LEU A 349 -0.24 -12.48 9.16
CA LEU A 349 0.85 -13.25 8.53
C LEU A 349 0.32 -14.44 7.71
N GLN A 350 -1.00 -14.60 7.62
CA GLN A 350 -1.65 -15.75 7.00
C GLN A 350 -1.22 -16.01 5.56
N PHE A 351 -0.90 -14.95 4.79
CA PHE A 351 -0.74 -15.01 3.34
C PHE A 351 0.72 -14.96 2.88
N VAL A 352 1.66 -14.74 3.78
CA VAL A 352 3.09 -14.47 3.49
C VAL A 352 4.02 -15.47 4.19
N ASN A 353 5.33 -15.23 4.14
CA ASN A 353 6.37 -15.98 4.88
C ASN A 353 6.52 -17.44 4.44
N LYS A 354 6.28 -17.73 3.16
CA LYS A 354 6.38 -19.10 2.63
C LYS A 354 7.81 -19.51 2.23
N GLY A 355 8.75 -18.59 2.34
CA GLY A 355 10.16 -18.78 1.94
C GLY A 355 10.43 -18.44 0.48
N VAL A 356 11.70 -18.15 0.18
CA VAL A 356 12.15 -17.74 -1.17
C VAL A 356 11.90 -18.85 -2.20
N ASP A 357 12.18 -20.10 -1.85
CA ASP A 357 12.07 -21.25 -2.77
C ASP A 357 10.64 -21.51 -3.22
N HIS A 358 9.65 -21.17 -2.38
CA HIS A 358 8.23 -21.34 -2.73
C HIS A 358 7.81 -20.52 -3.96
N TYR A 359 8.45 -19.37 -4.18
CA TYR A 359 8.07 -18.45 -5.25
C TYR A 359 8.99 -18.55 -6.49
N ASN A 360 10.15 -19.19 -6.37
CA ASN A 360 11.11 -19.40 -7.45
C ASN A 360 10.95 -20.77 -8.15
N SER A 361 9.98 -21.56 -7.71
CA SER A 361 9.65 -22.88 -8.27
C SER A 361 8.70 -22.79 -9.48
#